data_cb4b238c1910892657ef5a68e5fcf5de
#
_entry.id   cb4b238c1910892657ef5a68e5fcf5de
#
_cell.length_a   1.000
_cell.length_b   1.000
_cell.length_c   1.000
_cell.angle_alpha   90.00
_cell.angle_beta   90.00
_cell.angle_gamma   90.00
#
_symmetry.space_group_name_H-M   'P 1'
#
loop_
_entity.id
_entity.type
_entity.pdbx_description
1 polymer ?
#
loop_
_entity_poly.entity_id
_entity_poly.type
_entity_poly.pdbx_seq_one_letter_code
_entity_poly.pdbx_strand_id
1 'polypeptide(L)'
;MPSQLIFKIWRLLGYIPLKWLHALGRTIGYFYIWFPNRERRITEINLRLCFPELADEELIQLRDEGIKQLGCTLMEMAAIWFVPTRKATGLIREISGAELLEREEGQGLIVLLPHLGCWEIIGLELPIHEQVTSLYRPPRKGEYETVVKQARERSGAVLVPTDTSGVKRIYQALKMGGVTCILPDQQPKSDKGAVFAPFFGISALTMLLANRLVRKTGAKVIFAYAERLAGGRGYHIHYLPAPDAIADQNPVQAATALNQGVQSLVQSLPTQYQWSYKRFHIQPEGEQSPYRKR
;
A
#
# COMPACT_ATOMS: atom_id res chain seq x y z
N MET A 1 -3.23 -29.11 8.16
CA MET A 1 -4.10 -29.02 9.37
C MET A 1 -3.92 -27.73 10.19
N PRO A 2 -2.72 -27.21 10.52
CA PRO A 2 -2.64 -25.95 11.29
C PRO A 2 -3.20 -24.72 10.56
N SER A 3 -3.08 -24.65 9.23
CA SER A 3 -3.61 -23.56 8.43
C SER A 3 -5.13 -23.39 8.49
N GLN A 4 -5.89 -24.49 8.45
CA GLN A 4 -7.36 -24.44 8.53
C GLN A 4 -7.86 -23.90 9.87
N LEU A 5 -7.19 -24.24 10.98
CA LEU A 5 -7.53 -23.71 12.30
C LEU A 5 -7.25 -22.20 12.36
N ILE A 6 -6.10 -21.76 11.82
CA ILE A 6 -5.74 -20.35 11.74
C ILE A 6 -6.82 -19.58 10.95
N PHE A 7 -7.24 -20.07 9.78
CA PHE A 7 -8.29 -19.41 8.99
C PHE A 7 -9.64 -19.35 9.71
N LYS A 8 -10.02 -20.40 10.46
CA LYS A 8 -11.22 -20.37 11.28
C LYS A 8 -11.14 -19.28 12.36
N ILE A 9 -10.00 -19.17 13.03
CA ILE A 9 -9.77 -18.12 14.05
C ILE A 9 -9.87 -16.73 13.39
N TRP A 10 -9.20 -16.50 12.27
CA TRP A 10 -9.26 -15.22 11.56
C TRP A 10 -10.67 -14.87 11.10
N ARG A 11 -11.43 -15.85 10.65
CA ARG A 11 -12.84 -15.68 10.27
C ARG A 11 -13.71 -15.28 11.47
N LEU A 12 -13.49 -15.87 12.64
CA LEU A 12 -14.19 -15.49 13.86
C LEU A 12 -13.79 -14.08 14.31
N LEU A 13 -12.50 -13.76 14.29
CA LEU A 13 -11.99 -12.42 14.60
C LEU A 13 -12.62 -11.35 13.68
N GLY A 14 -12.87 -11.63 12.43
CA GLY A 14 -13.49 -10.69 11.48
C GLY A 14 -14.89 -10.21 11.90
N TYR A 15 -15.57 -10.92 12.78
CA TYR A 15 -16.88 -10.49 13.31
C TYR A 15 -16.79 -9.64 14.56
N ILE A 16 -15.59 -9.50 15.15
CA ILE A 16 -15.35 -8.59 16.29
C ILE A 16 -15.44 -7.15 15.79
N PRO A 17 -16.08 -6.23 16.54
CA PRO A 17 -16.10 -4.81 16.19
C PRO A 17 -14.69 -4.25 16.00
N LEU A 18 -14.51 -3.41 14.96
CA LEU A 18 -13.19 -2.87 14.56
C LEU A 18 -12.43 -2.21 15.70
N LYS A 19 -13.13 -1.52 16.62
CA LYS A 19 -12.54 -0.89 17.81
C LYS A 19 -11.76 -1.88 18.67
N TRP A 20 -12.26 -3.10 18.84
CA TRP A 20 -11.60 -4.14 19.64
C TRP A 20 -10.44 -4.79 18.89
N LEU A 21 -10.59 -4.96 17.55
CA LEU A 21 -9.49 -5.42 16.69
C LEU A 21 -8.33 -4.42 16.72
N HIS A 22 -8.62 -3.12 16.58
CA HIS A 22 -7.58 -2.09 16.67
C HIS A 22 -6.99 -2.00 18.10
N ALA A 23 -7.79 -2.11 19.15
CA ALA A 23 -7.28 -2.16 20.52
C ALA A 23 -6.33 -3.35 20.72
N LEU A 24 -6.70 -4.54 20.25
CA LEU A 24 -5.85 -5.73 20.28
C LEU A 24 -4.58 -5.53 19.46
N GLY A 25 -4.68 -4.98 18.25
CA GLY A 25 -3.54 -4.66 17.39
C GLY A 25 -2.57 -3.68 18.06
N ARG A 26 -3.08 -2.62 18.66
CA ARG A 26 -2.26 -1.64 19.42
C ARG A 26 -1.60 -2.28 20.63
N THR A 27 -2.30 -3.16 21.34
CA THR A 27 -1.76 -3.90 22.49
C THR A 27 -0.62 -4.83 22.05
N ILE A 28 -0.80 -5.58 20.97
CA ILE A 28 0.26 -6.41 20.37
C ILE A 28 1.44 -5.52 19.98
N GLY A 29 1.21 -4.40 19.28
CA GLY A 29 2.24 -3.44 18.92
C GLY A 29 2.98 -2.86 20.12
N TYR A 30 2.25 -2.52 21.18
CA TYR A 30 2.83 -2.02 22.44
C TYR A 30 3.82 -3.04 23.03
N PHE A 31 3.44 -4.30 23.19
CA PHE A 31 4.36 -5.34 23.66
C PHE A 31 5.51 -5.59 22.69
N TYR A 32 5.26 -5.50 21.39
CA TYR A 32 6.27 -5.72 20.36
C TYR A 32 7.39 -4.66 20.39
N ILE A 33 7.10 -3.44 20.87
CA ILE A 33 8.09 -2.37 21.07
C ILE A 33 9.15 -2.75 22.13
N TRP A 34 8.77 -3.48 23.17
CA TRP A 34 9.67 -3.80 24.29
C TRP A 34 10.79 -4.76 23.92
N PHE A 35 10.62 -5.55 22.89
CA PHE A 35 11.61 -6.54 22.48
C PHE A 35 12.38 -6.07 21.25
N PRO A 36 13.74 -6.29 21.22
CA PRO A 36 14.51 -6.07 19.99
C PRO A 36 13.98 -6.96 18.87
N ASN A 37 13.48 -6.37 17.81
CA ASN A 37 12.95 -7.07 16.66
C ASN A 37 13.32 -6.38 15.35
N ARG A 38 13.10 -7.10 14.24
CA ARG A 38 13.46 -6.64 12.89
C ARG A 38 12.65 -5.42 12.48
N GLU A 39 11.35 -5.43 12.72
CA GLU A 39 10.40 -4.39 12.27
C GLU A 39 10.68 -3.07 12.99
N ARG A 40 10.89 -3.11 14.31
CA ARG A 40 11.29 -1.94 15.10
C ARG A 40 12.59 -1.32 14.60
N ARG A 41 13.63 -2.14 14.36
CA ARG A 41 14.91 -1.68 13.84
C ARG A 41 14.78 -1.04 12.46
N ILE A 42 14.03 -1.65 11.54
CA ILE A 42 13.84 -1.12 10.19
C ILE A 42 13.04 0.18 10.25
N THR A 43 11.97 0.22 11.03
CA THR A 43 11.16 1.43 11.24
C THR A 43 12.03 2.58 11.73
N GLU A 44 12.85 2.37 12.75
CA GLU A 44 13.75 3.39 13.29
C GLU A 44 14.76 3.90 12.26
N ILE A 45 15.39 3.00 11.49
CA ILE A 45 16.32 3.38 10.42
C ILE A 45 15.61 4.23 9.37
N ASN A 46 14.43 3.82 8.91
CA ASN A 46 13.68 4.56 7.90
C ASN A 46 13.27 5.96 8.41
N LEU A 47 12.79 6.05 9.65
CA LEU A 47 12.38 7.32 10.23
C LEU A 47 13.57 8.29 10.39
N ARG A 48 14.72 7.82 10.89
CA ARG A 48 15.94 8.65 10.98
C ARG A 48 16.43 9.14 9.62
N LEU A 49 16.26 8.33 8.58
CA LEU A 49 16.63 8.71 7.22
C LEU A 49 15.64 9.73 6.63
N CYS A 50 14.33 9.51 6.82
CA CYS A 50 13.29 10.31 6.17
C CYS A 50 12.96 11.61 6.93
N PHE A 51 13.24 11.67 8.24
CA PHE A 51 12.97 12.82 9.12
C PHE A 51 14.20 13.15 9.97
N PRO A 52 15.33 13.54 9.34
CA PRO A 52 16.56 13.83 10.05
C PRO A 52 16.46 15.05 10.98
N GLU A 53 15.44 15.88 10.79
CA GLU A 53 15.16 17.08 11.57
C GLU A 53 14.43 16.80 12.90
N LEU A 54 13.82 15.62 13.06
CA LEU A 54 13.08 15.29 14.28
C LEU A 54 14.04 15.03 15.45
N ALA A 55 13.68 15.55 16.62
CA ALA A 55 14.33 15.19 17.87
C ALA A 55 14.18 13.69 18.18
N ASP A 56 15.12 13.13 18.94
CA ASP A 56 15.11 11.70 19.26
C ASP A 56 13.79 11.26 19.96
N GLU A 57 13.22 12.10 20.82
CA GLU A 57 11.95 11.83 21.50
C GLU A 57 10.77 11.76 20.52
N GLU A 58 10.69 12.69 19.58
CA GLU A 58 9.65 12.72 18.55
C GLU A 58 9.76 11.51 17.59
N LEU A 59 10.99 11.16 17.23
CA LEU A 59 11.27 10.01 16.39
C LEU A 59 10.88 8.69 17.08
N ILE A 60 11.16 8.57 18.40
CA ILE A 60 10.76 7.42 19.22
C ILE A 60 9.23 7.35 19.28
N GLN A 61 8.54 8.46 19.52
CA GLN A 61 7.08 8.50 19.55
C GLN A 61 6.48 8.07 18.20
N LEU A 62 6.99 8.60 17.09
CA LEU A 62 6.54 8.26 15.75
C LEU A 62 6.79 6.78 15.42
N ARG A 63 7.97 6.24 15.78
CA ARG A 63 8.30 4.82 15.66
C ARG A 63 7.31 3.94 16.41
N ASP A 64 7.08 4.26 17.66
CA ASP A 64 6.25 3.45 18.56
C ASP A 64 4.78 3.49 18.13
N GLU A 65 4.29 4.65 17.71
CA GLU A 65 2.95 4.75 17.15
C GLU A 65 2.86 3.97 15.83
N GLY A 66 3.84 4.09 14.94
CA GLY A 66 3.90 3.33 13.69
C GLY A 66 3.89 1.80 13.92
N ILE A 67 4.55 1.30 14.95
CA ILE A 67 4.52 -0.13 15.31
C ILE A 67 3.13 -0.55 15.83
N LYS A 68 2.46 0.30 16.63
CA LYS A 68 1.07 0.05 17.06
C LYS A 68 0.12 0.03 15.87
N GLN A 69 0.32 0.93 14.89
CA GLN A 69 -0.47 0.95 13.66
C GLN A 69 -0.19 -0.29 12.79
N LEU A 70 1.03 -0.81 12.76
CA LEU A 70 1.33 -2.09 12.11
C LEU A 70 0.55 -3.24 12.76
N GLY A 71 0.40 -3.23 14.08
CA GLY A 71 -0.47 -4.16 14.80
C GLY A 71 -1.95 -4.02 14.40
N CYS A 72 -2.44 -2.78 14.22
CA CYS A 72 -3.79 -2.54 13.68
C CYS A 72 -3.93 -3.11 12.25
N THR A 73 -2.93 -2.87 11.37
CA THR A 73 -2.93 -3.43 10.01
C THR A 73 -3.06 -4.96 10.03
N LEU A 74 -2.34 -5.62 10.93
CA LEU A 74 -2.45 -7.07 11.07
C LEU A 74 -3.87 -7.48 11.46
N MET A 75 -4.43 -6.87 12.50
CA MET A 75 -5.72 -7.30 13.05
C MET A 75 -6.91 -6.94 12.16
N GLU A 76 -6.87 -5.83 11.45
CA GLU A 76 -7.94 -5.41 10.54
C GLU A 76 -8.09 -6.32 9.31
N MET A 77 -7.03 -7.09 8.92
CA MET A 77 -7.14 -8.09 7.86
C MET A 77 -8.26 -9.11 8.15
N ALA A 78 -8.55 -9.39 9.42
CA ALA A 78 -9.68 -10.22 9.80
C ALA A 78 -11.02 -9.61 9.34
N ALA A 79 -11.23 -8.32 9.62
CA ALA A 79 -12.44 -7.59 9.25
C ALA A 79 -12.51 -7.25 7.75
N ILE A 80 -11.36 -7.24 7.04
CA ILE A 80 -11.32 -6.91 5.62
C ILE A 80 -11.41 -8.17 4.76
N TRP A 81 -10.68 -9.25 5.07
CA TRP A 81 -10.61 -10.41 4.17
C TRP A 81 -11.63 -11.51 4.46
N PHE A 82 -12.12 -11.64 5.72
CA PHE A 82 -12.88 -12.82 6.15
C PHE A 82 -14.37 -12.57 6.39
N VAL A 83 -14.85 -11.33 6.21
CA VAL A 83 -16.27 -11.00 6.31
C VAL A 83 -16.87 -10.70 4.94
N PRO A 84 -18.20 -10.73 4.76
CA PRO A 84 -18.84 -10.33 3.51
C PRO A 84 -18.45 -8.90 3.09
N THR A 85 -18.32 -8.66 1.78
CA THR A 85 -17.91 -7.36 1.21
C THR A 85 -18.69 -6.20 1.80
N ARG A 86 -20.03 -6.28 1.84
CA ARG A 86 -20.90 -5.25 2.42
C ARG A 86 -20.56 -4.92 3.87
N LYS A 87 -20.15 -5.91 4.67
CA LYS A 87 -19.76 -5.66 6.07
C LYS A 87 -18.40 -4.97 6.15
N ALA A 88 -17.45 -5.38 5.31
CA ALA A 88 -16.13 -4.75 5.25
C ALA A 88 -16.23 -3.30 4.76
N THR A 89 -16.89 -3.06 3.62
CA THR A 89 -17.08 -1.71 3.07
C THR A 89 -17.98 -0.82 3.92
N GLY A 90 -18.89 -1.40 4.71
CA GLY A 90 -19.65 -0.68 5.75
C GLY A 90 -18.79 -0.07 6.87
N LEU A 91 -17.47 -0.36 6.91
CA LEU A 91 -16.52 0.32 7.80
C LEU A 91 -15.99 1.64 7.21
N ILE A 92 -16.24 1.92 5.93
CA ILE A 92 -15.94 3.22 5.31
C ILE A 92 -16.95 4.24 5.84
N ARG A 93 -16.46 5.35 6.37
CA ARG A 93 -17.28 6.42 6.96
C ARG A 93 -17.31 7.65 6.08
N GLU A 94 -16.25 7.88 5.35
CA GLU A 94 -16.09 9.06 4.52
C GLU A 94 -15.26 8.75 3.30
N ILE A 95 -15.53 9.41 2.19
CA ILE A 95 -14.75 9.38 0.96
C ILE A 95 -14.59 10.82 0.49
N SER A 96 -13.34 11.28 0.37
CA SER A 96 -12.99 12.59 -0.16
C SER A 96 -12.33 12.45 -1.53
N GLY A 97 -12.59 13.39 -2.43
CA GLY A 97 -12.00 13.40 -3.77
C GLY A 97 -12.59 12.36 -4.72
N ALA A 98 -13.81 11.85 -4.45
CA ALA A 98 -14.46 10.85 -5.30
C ALA A 98 -14.65 11.33 -6.75
N GLU A 99 -14.78 12.64 -6.96
CA GLU A 99 -14.85 13.29 -8.29
C GLU A 99 -13.59 13.02 -9.13
N LEU A 100 -12.46 12.68 -8.52
CA LEU A 100 -11.25 12.30 -9.24
C LEU A 100 -11.35 10.94 -9.95
N LEU A 101 -12.32 10.12 -9.57
CA LEU A 101 -12.63 8.88 -10.30
C LEU A 101 -13.30 9.15 -11.65
N GLU A 102 -13.95 10.32 -11.82
CA GLU A 102 -14.55 10.75 -13.08
C GLU A 102 -13.47 10.96 -14.13
N ARG A 103 -13.73 10.51 -15.36
CA ARG A 103 -12.82 10.54 -16.49
C ARG A 103 -13.58 10.50 -17.82
N GLU A 104 -12.90 10.80 -18.91
CA GLU A 104 -13.47 10.69 -20.25
C GLU A 104 -13.89 9.25 -20.57
N GLU A 105 -14.92 9.09 -21.39
CA GLU A 105 -15.39 7.77 -21.83
C GLU A 105 -14.25 7.01 -22.54
N GLY A 106 -14.01 5.77 -22.10
CA GLY A 106 -12.93 4.94 -22.59
C GLY A 106 -11.53 5.26 -22.02
N GLN A 107 -11.38 6.32 -21.22
CA GLN A 107 -10.11 6.60 -20.55
C GLN A 107 -9.90 5.67 -19.35
N GLY A 108 -8.77 4.96 -19.32
CA GLY A 108 -8.36 4.13 -18.18
C GLY A 108 -7.95 4.96 -16.96
N LEU A 109 -7.95 4.33 -15.79
CA LEU A 109 -7.53 4.94 -14.53
C LEU A 109 -6.47 4.10 -13.82
N ILE A 110 -5.38 4.73 -13.40
CA ILE A 110 -4.35 4.15 -12.53
C ILE A 110 -4.49 4.76 -11.15
N VAL A 111 -4.82 3.94 -10.16
CA VAL A 111 -4.90 4.34 -8.75
C VAL A 111 -3.63 3.88 -8.04
N LEU A 112 -2.83 4.83 -7.57
CA LEU A 112 -1.60 4.60 -6.84
C LEU A 112 -1.92 4.49 -5.34
N LEU A 113 -1.74 3.30 -4.78
CA LEU A 113 -2.05 2.95 -3.39
C LEU A 113 -0.75 2.68 -2.62
N PRO A 114 -0.12 3.67 -1.96
CA PRO A 114 1.00 3.37 -1.07
C PRO A 114 0.53 2.51 0.11
N HIS A 115 1.47 1.82 0.77
CA HIS A 115 1.17 1.05 1.98
C HIS A 115 0.92 2.00 3.18
N LEU A 116 -0.09 2.84 3.05
CA LEU A 116 -0.52 3.88 3.98
C LEU A 116 -1.95 3.61 4.43
N GLY A 117 -2.19 3.60 5.72
CA GLY A 117 -3.50 3.28 6.27
C GLY A 117 -3.96 1.86 5.93
N CYS A 118 -5.25 1.68 5.69
CA CYS A 118 -5.86 0.41 5.31
C CYS A 118 -6.06 0.30 3.79
N TRP A 119 -4.98 0.21 3.00
CA TRP A 119 -5.06 0.14 1.53
C TRP A 119 -5.91 -1.03 1.01
N GLU A 120 -6.02 -2.13 1.76
CA GLU A 120 -6.81 -3.31 1.37
C GLU A 120 -8.30 -3.00 1.23
N ILE A 121 -8.85 -2.04 1.99
CA ILE A 121 -10.28 -1.72 1.90
C ILE A 121 -10.63 -1.04 0.58
N ILE A 122 -9.70 -0.24 0.01
CA ILE A 122 -9.87 0.37 -1.31
C ILE A 122 -9.93 -0.71 -2.39
N GLY A 123 -9.09 -1.76 -2.25
CA GLY A 123 -9.11 -2.93 -3.14
C GLY A 123 -10.42 -3.72 -3.10
N LEU A 124 -11.26 -3.53 -2.09
CA LEU A 124 -12.60 -4.10 -2.01
C LEU A 124 -13.71 -3.14 -2.41
N GLU A 125 -13.54 -1.86 -2.13
CA GLU A 125 -14.55 -0.84 -2.41
C GLU A 125 -14.59 -0.51 -3.90
N LEU A 126 -13.44 -0.19 -4.48
CA LEU A 126 -13.34 0.28 -5.85
C LEU A 126 -13.92 -0.70 -6.89
N PRO A 127 -13.72 -2.05 -6.79
CA PRO A 127 -14.29 -3.00 -7.75
C PRO A 127 -15.82 -3.13 -7.69
N ILE A 128 -16.49 -2.55 -6.71
CA ILE A 128 -17.97 -2.52 -6.65
C ILE A 128 -18.53 -1.59 -7.74
N HIS A 129 -17.76 -0.56 -8.10
CA HIS A 129 -18.19 0.50 -9.03
C HIS A 129 -17.39 0.50 -10.32
N GLU A 130 -16.21 -0.12 -10.33
CA GLU A 130 -15.23 -0.05 -11.41
C GLU A 130 -14.74 -1.43 -11.85
N GLN A 131 -14.37 -1.57 -13.13
CA GLN A 131 -13.73 -2.78 -13.62
C GLN A 131 -12.22 -2.77 -13.26
N VAL A 132 -11.88 -3.32 -12.11
CA VAL A 132 -10.51 -3.30 -11.58
C VAL A 132 -9.73 -4.54 -11.99
N THR A 133 -8.59 -4.35 -12.64
CA THR A 133 -7.59 -5.40 -12.94
C THR A 133 -6.26 -5.03 -12.30
N SER A 134 -5.74 -5.85 -11.38
CA SER A 134 -4.53 -5.53 -10.62
C SER A 134 -3.52 -6.68 -10.61
N LEU A 135 -2.23 -6.33 -10.54
CA LEU A 135 -1.16 -7.32 -10.37
C LEU A 135 -1.26 -7.97 -8.99
N TYR A 136 -1.12 -9.27 -8.98
CA TYR A 136 -1.10 -10.05 -7.76
C TYR A 136 0.12 -10.96 -7.71
N ARG A 137 0.84 -10.88 -6.60
CA ARG A 137 1.91 -11.83 -6.29
C ARG A 137 1.40 -12.80 -5.24
N PRO A 138 1.38 -14.10 -5.54
CA PRO A 138 1.02 -15.12 -4.57
C PRO A 138 1.92 -15.07 -3.32
N PRO A 139 1.37 -15.32 -2.13
CA PRO A 139 2.16 -15.51 -0.93
C PRO A 139 3.15 -16.66 -1.11
N ARG A 140 4.31 -16.59 -0.41
CA ARG A 140 5.33 -17.65 -0.49
C ARG A 140 4.83 -19.03 -0.04
N LYS A 141 3.84 -19.07 0.83
CA LYS A 141 3.17 -20.31 1.28
C LYS A 141 1.85 -20.43 0.52
N GLY A 142 1.78 -21.38 -0.43
CA GLY A 142 0.63 -21.57 -1.32
C GLY A 142 -0.71 -21.79 -0.60
N GLU A 143 -0.70 -22.31 0.64
CA GLU A 143 -1.91 -22.50 1.46
C GLU A 143 -2.68 -21.19 1.70
N TYR A 144 -2.00 -20.04 1.71
CA TYR A 144 -2.61 -18.72 1.90
C TYR A 144 -3.05 -18.06 0.58
N GLU A 145 -2.56 -18.57 -0.57
CA GLU A 145 -2.82 -17.97 -1.87
C GLU A 145 -4.31 -17.93 -2.19
N THR A 146 -4.97 -19.07 -2.07
CA THR A 146 -6.41 -19.19 -2.38
C THR A 146 -7.25 -18.24 -1.53
N VAL A 147 -6.95 -18.14 -0.23
CA VAL A 147 -7.70 -17.30 0.71
C VAL A 147 -7.51 -15.81 0.38
N VAL A 148 -6.25 -15.38 0.17
CA VAL A 148 -5.97 -13.98 -0.14
C VAL A 148 -6.53 -13.59 -1.51
N LYS A 149 -6.40 -14.46 -2.51
CA LYS A 149 -6.96 -14.23 -3.84
C LYS A 149 -8.48 -14.12 -3.78
N GLN A 150 -9.16 -15.07 -3.18
CA GLN A 150 -10.62 -15.03 -3.00
C GLN A 150 -11.08 -13.79 -2.22
N ALA A 151 -10.33 -13.40 -1.17
CA ALA A 151 -10.64 -12.21 -0.39
C ALA A 151 -10.59 -10.93 -1.25
N ARG A 152 -9.63 -10.80 -2.15
CA ARG A 152 -9.47 -9.63 -3.01
C ARG A 152 -10.37 -9.64 -4.24
N GLU A 153 -10.68 -10.81 -4.79
CA GLU A 153 -11.54 -10.93 -5.98
C GLU A 153 -13.03 -10.91 -5.68
N ARG A 154 -13.45 -11.09 -4.42
CA ARG A 154 -14.87 -11.25 -4.04
C ARG A 154 -15.76 -10.03 -4.29
N SER A 155 -15.17 -8.86 -4.52
CA SER A 155 -15.90 -7.63 -4.89
C SER A 155 -15.90 -7.35 -6.38
N GLY A 156 -15.33 -8.24 -7.21
CA GLY A 156 -15.31 -8.11 -8.67
C GLY A 156 -13.93 -7.79 -9.27
N ALA A 157 -12.89 -7.58 -8.46
CA ALA A 157 -11.53 -7.37 -8.96
C ALA A 157 -11.01 -8.61 -9.71
N VAL A 158 -10.26 -8.38 -10.78
CA VAL A 158 -9.52 -9.41 -11.52
C VAL A 158 -8.04 -9.33 -11.15
N LEU A 159 -7.51 -10.39 -10.52
CA LEU A 159 -6.11 -10.47 -10.18
C LEU A 159 -5.31 -11.19 -11.28
N VAL A 160 -4.23 -10.56 -11.73
CA VAL A 160 -3.36 -11.07 -12.79
C VAL A 160 -1.93 -11.23 -12.28
N PRO A 161 -1.12 -12.18 -12.84
CA PRO A 161 0.22 -12.44 -12.35
C PRO A 161 1.17 -11.24 -12.52
N THR A 162 2.23 -11.19 -11.72
CA THR A 162 3.24 -10.11 -11.78
C THR A 162 4.33 -10.36 -12.83
N ASP A 163 3.93 -10.83 -13.99
CA ASP A 163 4.79 -11.10 -15.15
C ASP A 163 4.33 -10.31 -16.39
N THR A 164 4.97 -10.56 -17.52
CA THR A 164 4.66 -9.88 -18.79
C THR A 164 3.21 -10.11 -19.23
N SER A 165 2.64 -11.29 -18.96
CA SER A 165 1.25 -11.61 -19.33
C SER A 165 0.26 -10.78 -18.53
N GLY A 166 0.48 -10.63 -17.23
CA GLY A 166 -0.36 -9.80 -16.36
C GLY A 166 -0.25 -8.31 -16.71
N VAL A 167 0.96 -7.82 -16.99
CA VAL A 167 1.15 -6.43 -17.46
C VAL A 167 0.41 -6.18 -18.77
N LYS A 168 0.43 -7.14 -19.71
CA LYS A 168 -0.35 -7.05 -20.94
C LYS A 168 -1.85 -6.97 -20.69
N ARG A 169 -2.37 -7.74 -19.73
CA ARG A 169 -3.80 -7.70 -19.36
C ARG A 169 -4.19 -6.36 -18.74
N ILE A 170 -3.35 -5.79 -17.86
CA ILE A 170 -3.56 -4.44 -17.32
C ILE A 170 -3.59 -3.40 -18.43
N TYR A 171 -2.61 -3.46 -19.36
CA TYR A 171 -2.58 -2.55 -20.51
C TYR A 171 -3.88 -2.62 -21.33
N GLN A 172 -4.38 -3.83 -21.59
CA GLN A 172 -5.65 -4.03 -22.32
C GLN A 172 -6.83 -3.47 -21.52
N ALA A 173 -6.92 -3.75 -20.21
CA ALA A 173 -7.97 -3.22 -19.34
C ALA A 173 -8.00 -1.68 -19.34
N LEU A 174 -6.83 -1.02 -19.22
CA LEU A 174 -6.73 0.44 -19.27
C LEU A 174 -7.14 1.02 -20.62
N LYS A 175 -6.83 0.33 -21.73
CA LYS A 175 -7.27 0.73 -23.09
C LYS A 175 -8.77 0.63 -23.29
N MET A 176 -9.46 -0.17 -22.49
CA MET A 176 -10.92 -0.32 -22.51
C MET A 176 -11.62 0.53 -21.42
N GLY A 177 -10.92 1.51 -20.86
CA GLY A 177 -11.49 2.37 -19.81
C GLY A 177 -11.50 1.76 -18.40
N GLY A 178 -10.90 0.58 -18.20
CA GLY A 178 -10.83 -0.07 -16.89
C GLY A 178 -9.85 0.61 -15.92
N VAL A 179 -9.81 0.09 -14.71
CA VAL A 179 -9.00 0.60 -13.59
C VAL A 179 -7.92 -0.39 -13.19
N THR A 180 -6.75 0.11 -12.80
CA THR A 180 -5.72 -0.68 -12.14
C THR A 180 -5.24 -0.03 -10.86
N CYS A 181 -5.00 -0.86 -9.82
CA CYS A 181 -4.37 -0.42 -8.59
C CYS A 181 -2.90 -0.85 -8.56
N ILE A 182 -2.00 0.09 -8.24
CA ILE A 182 -0.56 -0.16 -8.14
C ILE A 182 -0.08 0.33 -6.78
N LEU A 183 0.66 -0.52 -6.05
CA LEU A 183 1.35 -0.14 -4.82
C LEU A 183 2.77 0.32 -5.18
N PRO A 184 3.05 1.65 -5.20
CA PRO A 184 4.23 2.20 -5.87
C PRO A 184 5.49 2.23 -4.99
N ASP A 185 5.36 2.04 -3.69
CA ASP A 185 6.32 2.39 -2.65
C ASP A 185 7.24 1.25 -2.21
N GLN A 186 7.11 0.05 -2.80
CA GLN A 186 8.04 -1.06 -2.55
C GLN A 186 9.06 -1.19 -3.68
N GLN A 187 10.28 -1.64 -3.32
CA GLN A 187 11.35 -1.82 -4.29
C GLN A 187 11.05 -2.97 -5.26
N PRO A 188 11.30 -2.80 -6.57
CA PRO A 188 11.38 -3.90 -7.52
C PRO A 188 12.49 -4.88 -7.12
N LYS A 189 12.37 -6.15 -7.55
CA LYS A 189 13.40 -7.17 -7.27
C LYS A 189 14.68 -6.97 -8.08
N SER A 190 14.60 -6.24 -9.17
CA SER A 190 15.72 -5.93 -10.06
C SER A 190 15.54 -4.53 -10.63
N ASP A 191 16.60 -4.00 -11.19
CA ASP A 191 16.67 -2.74 -11.92
C ASP A 191 15.92 -2.76 -13.26
N LYS A 192 15.59 -3.95 -13.77
CA LYS A 192 14.80 -4.08 -15.01
C LYS A 192 13.42 -3.45 -14.84
N GLY A 193 13.24 -2.27 -15.43
CA GLY A 193 11.99 -1.51 -15.32
C GLY A 193 11.86 -0.66 -14.07
N ALA A 194 13.00 -0.26 -13.51
CA ALA A 194 13.11 0.63 -12.38
C ALA A 194 14.29 1.60 -12.58
N VAL A 195 14.29 2.68 -11.83
CA VAL A 195 15.39 3.65 -11.76
C VAL A 195 15.58 4.11 -10.31
N PHE A 196 16.76 4.60 -9.99
CA PHE A 196 16.97 5.30 -8.75
C PHE A 196 16.41 6.71 -8.86
N ALA A 197 15.57 7.07 -7.89
CA ALA A 197 14.98 8.41 -7.78
C ALA A 197 14.85 8.78 -6.28
N PRO A 198 14.90 10.07 -5.93
CA PRO A 198 14.83 10.49 -4.53
C PRO A 198 13.47 10.16 -3.91
N PHE A 199 13.50 9.65 -2.68
CA PHE A 199 12.38 9.50 -1.76
C PHE A 199 12.83 10.02 -0.40
N PHE A 200 12.23 11.09 0.09
CA PHE A 200 12.75 11.87 1.22
C PHE A 200 14.21 12.30 1.04
N GLY A 201 14.58 12.69 -0.19
CA GLY A 201 15.96 13.08 -0.52
C GLY A 201 16.96 11.92 -0.66
N ILE A 202 16.54 10.67 -0.38
CA ILE A 202 17.41 9.49 -0.39
C ILE A 202 17.18 8.70 -1.66
N SER A 203 18.28 8.24 -2.28
CA SER A 203 18.20 7.39 -3.48
C SER A 203 17.43 6.11 -3.20
N ALA A 204 16.36 5.86 -3.95
CA ALA A 204 15.49 4.71 -3.78
C ALA A 204 15.15 4.09 -5.13
N LEU A 205 15.41 2.80 -5.30
CA LEU A 205 15.02 2.08 -6.52
C LEU A 205 13.50 2.09 -6.67
N THR A 206 13.01 2.71 -7.73
CA THR A 206 11.58 3.02 -7.95
C THR A 206 11.10 2.41 -9.26
N MET A 207 9.93 1.76 -9.23
CA MET A 207 9.33 1.12 -10.39
C MET A 207 8.86 2.14 -11.44
N LEU A 208 8.99 1.77 -12.72
CA LEU A 208 8.50 2.57 -13.86
C LEU A 208 7.18 2.04 -14.43
N LEU A 209 6.50 1.11 -13.74
CA LEU A 209 5.30 0.49 -14.29
C LEU A 209 4.19 1.52 -14.54
N ALA A 210 3.88 2.37 -13.55
CA ALA A 210 2.87 3.42 -13.69
C ALA A 210 3.22 4.38 -14.85
N ASN A 211 4.46 4.87 -14.90
CA ASN A 211 4.95 5.70 -16.01
C ASN A 211 4.75 5.05 -17.38
N ARG A 212 5.16 3.78 -17.52
CA ARG A 212 5.03 3.06 -18.80
C ARG A 212 3.57 2.84 -19.21
N LEU A 213 2.70 2.58 -18.25
CA LEU A 213 1.28 2.38 -18.52
C LEU A 213 0.63 3.69 -18.93
N VAL A 214 0.80 4.78 -18.17
CA VAL A 214 0.17 6.07 -18.50
C VAL A 214 0.61 6.59 -19.86
N ARG A 215 1.91 6.52 -20.18
CA ARG A 215 2.45 6.95 -21.46
C ARG A 215 1.92 6.15 -22.67
N LYS A 216 1.60 4.87 -22.46
CA LYS A 216 1.09 4.00 -23.53
C LYS A 216 -0.43 4.03 -23.68
N THR A 217 -1.15 4.36 -22.62
CA THR A 217 -2.62 4.26 -22.60
C THR A 217 -3.32 5.61 -22.55
N GLY A 218 -2.64 6.67 -22.10
CA GLY A 218 -3.28 7.96 -21.79
C GLY A 218 -4.16 7.88 -20.52
N ALA A 219 -4.01 6.85 -19.70
CA ALA A 219 -4.81 6.67 -18.50
C ALA A 219 -4.61 7.83 -17.53
N LYS A 220 -5.68 8.27 -16.88
CA LYS A 220 -5.64 9.20 -15.75
C LYS A 220 -4.90 8.54 -14.57
N VAL A 221 -4.15 9.31 -13.81
CA VAL A 221 -3.44 8.81 -12.62
C VAL A 221 -3.89 9.60 -11.40
N ILE A 222 -4.22 8.89 -10.33
CA ILE A 222 -4.55 9.48 -9.03
C ILE A 222 -3.84 8.70 -7.92
N PHE A 223 -3.70 9.33 -6.76
CA PHE A 223 -3.35 8.64 -5.52
C PHE A 223 -4.60 8.30 -4.72
N ALA A 224 -4.51 7.24 -3.89
CA ALA A 224 -5.51 6.99 -2.86
C ALA A 224 -4.89 6.32 -1.63
N TYR A 225 -5.46 6.60 -0.46
CA TYR A 225 -5.20 5.89 0.78
C TYR A 225 -6.45 5.86 1.67
N ALA A 226 -6.51 4.92 2.61
CA ALA A 226 -7.61 4.83 3.56
C ALA A 226 -7.10 5.04 4.98
N GLU A 227 -7.35 6.23 5.53
CA GLU A 227 -7.00 6.60 6.88
C GLU A 227 -7.78 5.77 7.90
N ARG A 228 -7.11 5.20 8.91
CA ARG A 228 -7.77 4.62 10.08
C ARG A 228 -8.24 5.73 11.01
N LEU A 229 -9.53 5.84 11.18
CA LEU A 229 -10.12 6.80 12.11
C LEU A 229 -9.88 6.38 13.56
N ALA A 230 -9.57 7.34 14.41
CA ALA A 230 -9.30 7.12 15.83
C ALA A 230 -10.42 6.32 16.51
N GLY A 231 -10.06 5.47 17.49
CA GLY A 231 -11.02 4.68 18.26
C GLY A 231 -11.70 3.56 17.50
N GLY A 232 -11.19 3.16 16.34
CA GLY A 232 -11.77 2.09 15.52
C GLY A 232 -13.12 2.47 14.92
N ARG A 233 -13.36 3.75 14.64
CA ARG A 233 -14.61 4.25 14.06
C ARG A 233 -14.80 3.83 12.61
N GLY A 234 -13.76 3.36 11.94
CA GLY A 234 -13.75 2.95 10.54
C GLY A 234 -12.66 3.63 9.75
N TYR A 235 -12.93 3.88 8.48
CA TYR A 235 -11.95 4.41 7.53
C TYR A 235 -12.49 5.63 6.79
N HIS A 236 -11.58 6.56 6.47
CA HIS A 236 -11.80 7.65 5.55
C HIS A 236 -10.93 7.41 4.31
N ILE A 237 -11.54 7.25 3.15
CA ILE A 237 -10.82 7.12 1.88
C ILE A 237 -10.56 8.51 1.32
N HIS A 238 -9.29 8.75 0.97
CA HIS A 238 -8.86 9.97 0.30
C HIS A 238 -8.39 9.63 -1.11
N TYR A 239 -9.02 10.24 -2.12
CA TYR A 239 -8.51 10.30 -3.47
C TYR A 239 -7.85 11.66 -3.69
N LEU A 240 -6.65 11.68 -4.29
CA LEU A 240 -5.87 12.91 -4.49
C LEU A 240 -5.29 12.94 -5.91
N PRO A 241 -5.11 14.13 -6.50
CA PRO A 241 -4.50 14.25 -7.80
C PRO A 241 -3.05 13.75 -7.76
N ALA A 242 -2.62 13.13 -8.85
CA ALA A 242 -1.22 12.76 -9.04
C ALA A 242 -0.52 13.82 -9.91
N PRO A 243 0.79 14.06 -9.70
CA PRO A 243 1.55 14.97 -10.56
C PRO A 243 1.58 14.49 -12.02
N ASP A 244 1.35 15.38 -12.97
CA ASP A 244 1.41 15.08 -14.41
C ASP A 244 2.78 14.54 -14.84
N ALA A 245 3.84 14.96 -14.15
CA ALA A 245 5.20 14.50 -14.38
C ALA A 245 5.42 13.00 -14.16
N ILE A 246 4.45 12.26 -13.61
CA ILE A 246 4.48 10.78 -13.61
C ILE A 246 4.46 10.23 -15.05
N ALA A 247 3.91 10.98 -16.01
CA ALA A 247 3.90 10.66 -17.43
C ALA A 247 5.15 11.14 -18.19
N ASP A 248 6.13 11.77 -17.53
CA ASP A 248 7.32 12.33 -18.18
C ASP A 248 8.09 11.27 -18.99
N GLN A 249 8.70 11.73 -20.09
CA GLN A 249 9.53 10.87 -20.94
C GLN A 249 10.84 10.46 -20.28
N ASN A 250 11.40 11.33 -19.43
CA ASN A 250 12.56 11.00 -18.62
C ASN A 250 12.14 10.10 -17.45
N PRO A 251 12.62 8.86 -17.39
CA PRO A 251 12.20 7.91 -16.37
C PRO A 251 12.60 8.33 -14.94
N VAL A 252 13.67 9.10 -14.79
CA VAL A 252 14.10 9.60 -13.47
C VAL A 252 13.16 10.69 -12.99
N GLN A 253 12.76 11.62 -13.86
CA GLN A 253 11.78 12.66 -13.52
C GLN A 253 10.42 12.05 -13.17
N ALA A 254 9.96 11.09 -13.96
CA ALA A 254 8.71 10.38 -13.69
C ALA A 254 8.73 9.64 -12.34
N ALA A 255 9.81 8.93 -12.03
CA ALA A 255 9.97 8.24 -10.75
C ALA A 255 10.12 9.22 -9.57
N THR A 256 10.76 10.37 -9.79
CA THR A 256 10.87 11.45 -8.79
C THR A 256 9.47 12.01 -8.47
N ALA A 257 8.68 12.33 -9.48
CA ALA A 257 7.31 12.81 -9.30
C ALA A 257 6.42 11.78 -8.55
N LEU A 258 6.55 10.50 -8.90
CA LEU A 258 5.87 9.41 -8.20
C LEU A 258 6.26 9.36 -6.72
N ASN A 259 7.56 9.39 -6.42
CA ASN A 259 8.07 9.36 -5.05
C ASN A 259 7.66 10.61 -4.25
N GLN A 260 7.68 11.79 -4.86
CA GLN A 260 7.23 13.04 -4.23
C GLN A 260 5.74 12.97 -3.86
N GLY A 261 4.89 12.43 -4.74
CA GLY A 261 3.48 12.22 -4.44
C GLY A 261 3.30 11.27 -3.24
N VAL A 262 3.99 10.11 -3.24
CA VAL A 262 3.96 9.19 -2.09
C VAL A 262 4.47 9.88 -0.82
N GLN A 263 5.57 10.63 -0.91
CA GLN A 263 6.14 11.36 0.22
C GLN A 263 5.15 12.34 0.84
N SER A 264 4.43 13.12 0.03
CA SER A 264 3.42 14.07 0.52
C SER A 264 2.31 13.36 1.31
N LEU A 265 1.84 12.21 0.83
CA LEU A 265 0.85 11.40 1.54
C LEU A 265 1.39 10.87 2.86
N VAL A 266 2.62 10.37 2.86
CA VAL A 266 3.28 9.86 4.07
C VAL A 266 3.48 10.97 5.10
N GLN A 267 3.85 12.18 4.67
CA GLN A 267 4.02 13.34 5.55
C GLN A 267 2.69 13.79 6.18
N SER A 268 1.55 13.64 5.48
CA SER A 268 0.24 13.97 6.05
C SER A 268 -0.24 12.96 7.10
N LEU A 269 0.20 11.71 7.03
CA LEU A 269 -0.23 10.63 7.94
C LEU A 269 0.94 9.68 8.31
N PRO A 270 2.04 10.19 8.87
CA PRO A 270 3.29 9.43 9.01
C PRO A 270 3.17 8.23 9.95
N THR A 271 2.27 8.27 10.94
CA THR A 271 2.07 7.17 11.88
C THR A 271 1.47 5.92 11.25
N GLN A 272 0.75 6.04 10.13
CA GLN A 272 0.05 4.92 9.50
C GLN A 272 0.78 4.36 8.26
N TYR A 273 1.96 4.87 7.93
CA TYR A 273 2.77 4.32 6.84
C TYR A 273 3.54 3.06 7.28
N GLN A 274 3.74 2.13 6.33
CA GLN A 274 4.43 0.86 6.58
C GLN A 274 5.96 1.02 6.68
N TRP A 275 6.45 1.71 7.70
CA TRP A 275 7.88 1.96 7.93
C TRP A 275 8.72 0.69 8.13
N SER A 276 8.13 -0.46 8.42
CA SER A 276 8.81 -1.75 8.61
C SER A 276 9.33 -2.38 7.32
N TYR A 277 9.04 -1.80 6.14
CA TYR A 277 9.59 -2.23 4.86
C TYR A 277 10.97 -1.61 4.61
N LYS A 278 11.91 -2.39 4.05
CA LYS A 278 13.27 -1.93 3.72
C LYS A 278 13.29 -1.13 2.40
N ARG A 279 12.73 0.09 2.39
CA ARG A 279 12.59 0.92 1.18
C ARG A 279 13.90 1.24 0.48
N PHE A 280 15.00 1.32 1.24
CA PHE A 280 16.34 1.70 0.76
C PHE A 280 17.32 0.53 0.76
N HIS A 281 16.83 -0.72 0.55
CA HIS A 281 17.70 -1.90 0.65
C HIS A 281 18.66 -2.03 -0.53
N ILE A 282 18.16 -1.83 -1.76
CA ILE A 282 18.96 -1.80 -2.97
C ILE A 282 19.43 -0.35 -3.14
N GLN A 283 20.73 -0.18 -3.26
CA GLN A 283 21.39 1.11 -3.42
C GLN A 283 22.14 1.16 -4.76
N PRO A 284 22.48 2.36 -5.27
CA PRO A 284 23.37 2.49 -6.41
C PRO A 284 24.69 1.77 -6.20
N GLU A 285 25.39 1.47 -7.29
CA GLU A 285 26.69 0.82 -7.26
C GLU A 285 27.69 1.64 -6.41
N GLY A 286 28.39 0.96 -5.52
CA GLY A 286 29.32 1.59 -4.57
C GLY A 286 28.69 2.06 -3.25
N GLU A 287 27.37 2.15 -3.16
CA GLU A 287 26.68 2.55 -1.92
C GLU A 287 26.26 1.33 -1.07
N GLN A 288 26.27 1.50 0.25
CA GLN A 288 25.88 0.43 1.17
C GLN A 288 24.45 0.59 1.66
N SER A 289 23.75 -0.54 1.72
CA SER A 289 22.39 -0.59 2.31
C SER A 289 22.41 -0.12 3.77
N PRO A 290 21.54 0.84 4.17
CA PRO A 290 21.48 1.34 5.55
C PRO A 290 21.04 0.27 6.56
N TYR A 291 20.55 -0.86 6.10
CA TYR A 291 20.06 -1.95 6.96
C TYR A 291 21.11 -3.00 7.30
N ARG A 292 22.37 -2.87 6.85
CA ARG A 292 23.46 -3.77 7.27
C ARG A 292 23.61 -3.70 8.80
N LYS A 293 23.83 -4.83 9.44
CA LYS A 293 24.23 -4.85 10.85
C LYS A 293 25.67 -4.30 10.89
N ARG A 294 25.87 -3.26 11.66
CA ARG A 294 27.20 -2.87 12.10
C ARG A 294 27.72 -3.93 13.06
#